data_be22255613a2c4a22cf4625ea95d02ec
#
_entry.id   be22255613a2c4a22cf4625ea95d02ec
#
_cell.length_a   1.000
_cell.length_b   1.000
_cell.length_c   1.000
_cell.angle_alpha   90.00
_cell.angle_beta   90.00
_cell.angle_gamma   90.00
#
_symmetry.space_group_name_H-M   'P 1'
#
loop_
_entity.id
_entity.type
_entity.pdbx_description
1 polymer ?
#
loop_
_entity_poly.entity_id
_entity_poly.type
_entity_poly.pdbx_seq_one_letter_code
_entity_poly.pdbx_strand_id
1 'polypeptide(L)'
;MEGKPKNRVYFTDQMVLIGCGIAAVYWLLDSIVAIFLSTEGPVLHRILGADMRDIWTRLIVLCLFVIFGSHAQYTINERREVAKKLERDRLTRERFQRLLSPDLAEMVVSGQLRVEKGGVSRVATVMFVDIRGFTSMSERTPPDEVLQMLNEYFEIVVAVVFRYEGTVDKFMGDEIMVIWGAPIAHGDDPARAVRAALAIQAELEKFNRNRQADNKPAIKIGIGINTGTLVAGYIGSSQTMSYSVIGDTVNTASRLCAAAKAGQIIISENSRNCVEDDFELVEIEAVRAKGKFNPIRAFTVVRELSPRAAITAGQGDERSHPSPFSGTAPATKSI
;
A
#
# COMPACT_ATOMS: atom_id res chain seq x y z
N MET A 1 1.23 -29.40 15.64
CA MET A 1 1.69 -29.37 17.05
C MET A 1 0.99 -28.20 17.72
N GLU A 2 -0.12 -28.50 18.40
CA GLU A 2 -0.91 -27.53 19.17
C GLU A 2 -0.08 -27.04 20.36
N GLY A 3 0.26 -25.77 20.35
CA GLY A 3 0.94 -25.12 21.46
C GLY A 3 -0.01 -25.00 22.66
N LYS A 4 0.35 -25.63 23.76
CA LYS A 4 -0.32 -25.50 25.06
C LYS A 4 -0.61 -24.03 25.38
N PRO A 5 -1.77 -23.74 26.01
CA PRO A 5 -2.15 -22.38 26.38
C PRO A 5 -1.12 -21.79 27.35
N LYS A 6 -0.44 -20.73 26.94
CA LYS A 6 0.59 -20.00 27.72
C LYS A 6 0.03 -19.08 28.81
N ASN A 7 -1.28 -19.15 29.10
CA ASN A 7 -1.94 -18.28 30.09
C ASN A 7 -1.90 -18.86 31.52
N ARG A 8 -0.80 -19.50 31.90
CA ARG A 8 -0.63 -19.93 33.30
C ARG A 8 -0.15 -18.73 34.14
N VAL A 9 -0.89 -18.44 35.19
CA VAL A 9 -0.50 -17.48 36.20
C VAL A 9 0.35 -18.22 37.25
N TYR A 10 1.50 -17.66 37.59
CA TYR A 10 2.42 -18.22 38.60
C TYR A 10 2.41 -17.30 39.83
N PHE A 11 2.72 -17.87 40.99
CA PHE A 11 2.84 -17.10 42.24
C PHE A 11 3.92 -16.02 42.18
N THR A 12 4.88 -16.17 41.28
CA THR A 12 5.96 -15.19 41.04
C THR A 12 5.56 -14.05 40.12
N ASP A 13 4.35 -14.08 39.57
CA ASP A 13 3.90 -13.04 38.65
C ASP A 13 3.65 -11.71 39.39
N GLN A 14 3.97 -10.62 38.75
CA GLN A 14 4.01 -9.29 39.33
C GLN A 14 2.71 -8.89 40.04
N MET A 15 1.56 -9.14 39.43
CA MET A 15 0.26 -8.77 40.04
C MET A 15 -0.13 -9.65 41.21
N VAL A 16 0.29 -10.92 41.22
CA VAL A 16 0.11 -11.82 42.36
C VAL A 16 0.97 -11.38 43.51
N LEU A 17 2.23 -11.02 43.28
CA LEU A 17 3.14 -10.49 44.28
C LEU A 17 2.64 -9.16 44.87
N ILE A 18 2.08 -8.28 44.03
CA ILE A 18 1.44 -7.03 44.49
C ILE A 18 0.24 -7.35 45.39
N GLY A 19 -0.61 -8.32 45.00
CA GLY A 19 -1.73 -8.77 45.81
C GLY A 19 -1.28 -9.28 47.20
N CYS A 20 -0.25 -10.14 47.22
CA CYS A 20 0.35 -10.63 48.46
C CYS A 20 0.94 -9.48 49.32
N GLY A 21 1.60 -8.51 48.67
CA GLY A 21 2.15 -7.31 49.34
C GLY A 21 1.06 -6.46 50.01
N ILE A 22 -0.06 -6.24 49.30
CA ILE A 22 -1.22 -5.49 49.85
C ILE A 22 -1.83 -6.26 51.01
N ALA A 23 -1.96 -7.57 50.93
CA ALA A 23 -2.45 -8.38 52.04
C ALA A 23 -1.53 -8.33 53.28
N ALA A 24 -0.20 -8.30 53.07
CA ALA A 24 0.77 -8.13 54.16
C ALA A 24 0.66 -6.77 54.81
N VAL A 25 0.50 -5.69 54.04
CA VAL A 25 0.27 -4.33 54.51
C VAL A 25 -1.04 -4.26 55.31
N TYR A 26 -2.12 -4.85 54.81
CA TYR A 26 -3.39 -4.95 55.53
C TYR A 26 -3.20 -5.66 56.87
N TRP A 27 -2.53 -6.83 56.92
CA TRP A 27 -2.26 -7.53 58.18
C TRP A 27 -1.51 -6.66 59.20
N LEU A 28 -0.48 -5.92 58.72
CA LEU A 28 0.31 -5.06 59.56
C LEU A 28 -0.50 -3.91 60.14
N LEU A 29 -1.34 -3.29 59.35
CA LEU A 29 -2.26 -2.22 59.78
C LEU A 29 -3.30 -2.75 60.79
N ASP A 30 -3.92 -3.89 60.50
CA ASP A 30 -4.88 -4.55 61.38
C ASP A 30 -4.24 -4.90 62.74
N SER A 31 -3.00 -5.41 62.73
CA SER A 31 -2.23 -5.70 63.95
C SER A 31 -1.90 -4.44 64.75
N ILE A 32 -1.57 -3.31 64.09
CA ILE A 32 -1.32 -2.03 64.77
C ILE A 32 -2.62 -1.53 65.44
N VAL A 33 -3.74 -1.58 64.70
CA VAL A 33 -5.04 -1.18 65.25
C VAL A 33 -5.43 -2.04 66.44
N ALA A 34 -5.22 -3.34 66.40
CA ALA A 34 -5.47 -4.27 67.48
C ALA A 34 -4.60 -3.97 68.73
N ILE A 35 -3.35 -3.53 68.56
CA ILE A 35 -2.47 -3.12 69.66
C ILE A 35 -2.98 -1.85 70.35
N PHE A 36 -3.51 -0.88 69.58
CA PHE A 36 -3.97 0.39 70.14
C PHE A 36 -5.38 0.33 70.76
N LEU A 37 -6.28 -0.52 70.23
CA LEU A 37 -7.67 -0.60 70.68
C LEU A 37 -7.90 -1.65 71.76
N SER A 38 -7.04 -2.65 71.92
CA SER A 38 -7.21 -3.73 72.92
C SER A 38 -6.20 -3.57 74.02
N THR A 39 -6.70 -3.45 75.26
CA THR A 39 -5.90 -3.24 76.50
C THR A 39 -5.54 -4.54 77.21
N GLU A 40 -6.09 -5.68 76.82
CA GLU A 40 -5.93 -6.94 77.53
C GLU A 40 -5.10 -7.99 76.68
N GLY A 41 -4.20 -8.72 77.40
CA GLY A 41 -3.42 -9.83 76.84
C GLY A 41 -2.02 -9.53 76.31
N PRO A 42 -1.12 -10.53 76.13
CA PRO A 42 0.26 -10.36 75.67
C PRO A 42 0.33 -9.92 74.19
N VAL A 43 1.31 -9.05 73.89
CA VAL A 43 1.48 -8.39 72.60
C VAL A 43 1.55 -9.39 71.42
N LEU A 44 2.15 -10.54 71.65
CA LEU A 44 2.29 -11.57 70.62
C LEU A 44 0.93 -12.16 70.20
N HIS A 45 -0.01 -12.32 71.13
CA HIS A 45 -1.39 -12.74 70.86
C HIS A 45 -2.18 -11.73 70.04
N ARG A 46 -1.91 -10.42 70.20
CA ARG A 46 -2.57 -9.35 69.42
C ARG A 46 -2.06 -9.29 68.00
N ILE A 47 -0.78 -9.65 67.75
CA ILE A 47 -0.16 -9.66 66.40
C ILE A 47 -0.64 -10.91 65.61
N LEU A 48 -0.75 -12.05 66.27
CA LEU A 48 -1.13 -13.30 65.63
C LEU A 48 -2.65 -13.48 65.49
N GLY A 49 -3.45 -12.75 66.22
CA GLY A 49 -4.90 -12.89 66.34
C GLY A 49 -5.26 -13.81 67.53
N ALA A 50 -5.91 -13.21 68.54
CA ALA A 50 -6.28 -13.94 69.78
C ALA A 50 -7.43 -14.93 69.56
N ASP A 51 -8.30 -14.66 68.60
CA ASP A 51 -9.48 -15.47 68.30
C ASP A 51 -9.40 -16.10 66.91
N MET A 52 -9.96 -17.31 66.80
CA MET A 52 -10.13 -18.03 65.55
C MET A 52 -10.81 -17.19 64.48
N ARG A 53 -11.67 -16.25 64.88
CA ARG A 53 -12.37 -15.33 64.01
C ARG A 53 -11.40 -14.38 63.28
N ASP A 54 -10.40 -13.84 63.99
CA ASP A 54 -9.41 -12.91 63.42
C ASP A 54 -8.51 -13.61 62.42
N ILE A 55 -8.10 -14.83 62.74
CA ILE A 55 -7.28 -15.68 61.83
C ILE A 55 -8.06 -15.94 60.55
N TRP A 56 -9.34 -16.32 60.64
CA TRP A 56 -10.20 -16.56 59.48
C TRP A 56 -10.38 -15.30 58.62
N THR A 57 -10.60 -14.14 59.26
CA THR A 57 -10.77 -12.87 58.54
C THR A 57 -9.52 -12.52 57.74
N ARG A 58 -8.34 -12.64 58.35
CA ARG A 58 -7.04 -12.35 57.70
C ARG A 58 -6.77 -13.35 56.54
N LEU A 59 -7.11 -14.60 56.73
CA LEU A 59 -6.95 -15.65 55.69
C LEU A 59 -7.87 -15.39 54.48
N ILE A 60 -9.14 -15.00 54.76
CA ILE A 60 -10.09 -14.64 53.71
C ILE A 60 -9.56 -13.41 52.90
N VAL A 61 -9.08 -12.36 53.60
CA VAL A 61 -8.53 -11.19 52.93
C VAL A 61 -7.31 -11.51 52.08
N LEU A 62 -6.40 -12.35 52.61
CA LEU A 62 -5.26 -12.84 51.83
C LEU A 62 -5.71 -13.58 50.56
N CYS A 63 -6.65 -14.49 50.69
CA CYS A 63 -7.19 -15.24 49.54
C CYS A 63 -7.84 -14.32 48.53
N LEU A 64 -8.60 -13.30 48.95
CA LEU A 64 -9.22 -12.34 48.06
C LEU A 64 -8.18 -11.54 47.27
N PHE A 65 -7.10 -11.06 47.91
CA PHE A 65 -6.04 -10.33 47.21
C PHE A 65 -5.23 -11.24 46.24
N VAL A 66 -4.99 -12.47 46.61
CA VAL A 66 -4.32 -13.46 45.72
C VAL A 66 -5.20 -13.76 44.50
N ILE A 67 -6.51 -13.98 44.74
CA ILE A 67 -7.46 -14.24 43.61
C ILE A 67 -7.54 -13.00 42.72
N PHE A 68 -7.65 -11.79 43.30
CA PHE A 68 -7.70 -10.56 42.53
C PHE A 68 -6.41 -10.33 41.72
N GLY A 69 -5.23 -10.50 42.35
CA GLY A 69 -3.93 -10.39 41.68
C GLY A 69 -3.77 -11.41 40.57
N SER A 70 -4.22 -12.66 40.79
CA SER A 70 -4.21 -13.72 39.79
C SER A 70 -5.13 -13.40 38.61
N HIS A 71 -6.34 -12.90 38.88
CA HIS A 71 -7.28 -12.49 37.84
C HIS A 71 -6.76 -11.29 37.03
N ALA A 72 -6.19 -10.30 37.70
CA ALA A 72 -5.56 -9.15 37.04
C ALA A 72 -4.41 -9.57 36.14
N GLN A 73 -3.53 -10.47 36.64
CA GLN A 73 -2.43 -11.01 35.85
C GLN A 73 -2.92 -11.78 34.63
N TYR A 74 -3.94 -12.61 34.78
CA TYR A 74 -4.55 -13.33 33.67
C TYR A 74 -5.05 -12.39 32.58
N THR A 75 -5.80 -11.35 32.96
CA THR A 75 -6.34 -10.36 32.01
C THR A 75 -5.22 -9.57 31.32
N ILE A 76 -4.15 -9.22 32.03
CA ILE A 76 -2.98 -8.54 31.44
C ILE A 76 -2.28 -9.46 30.42
N ASN A 77 -2.09 -10.74 30.77
CA ASN A 77 -1.45 -11.70 29.88
C ASN A 77 -2.28 -11.91 28.61
N GLU A 78 -3.59 -12.05 28.73
CA GLU A 78 -4.51 -12.16 27.59
C GLU A 78 -4.42 -10.95 26.66
N ARG A 79 -4.48 -9.74 27.21
CA ARG A 79 -4.32 -8.50 26.41
C ARG A 79 -2.96 -8.41 25.72
N ARG A 80 -1.89 -8.83 26.40
CA ARG A 80 -0.54 -8.85 25.81
C ARG A 80 -0.42 -9.84 24.64
N GLU A 81 -1.03 -11.02 24.76
CA GLU A 81 -1.01 -12.00 23.66
C GLU A 81 -1.82 -11.53 22.45
N VAL A 82 -2.97 -10.90 22.67
CA VAL A 82 -3.78 -10.30 21.59
C VAL A 82 -2.99 -9.16 20.91
N ALA A 83 -2.36 -8.28 21.68
CA ALA A 83 -1.55 -7.19 21.14
C ALA A 83 -0.36 -7.70 20.32
N LYS A 84 0.36 -8.70 20.82
CA LYS A 84 1.47 -9.34 20.08
C LYS A 84 1.01 -10.03 18.80
N LYS A 85 -0.16 -10.66 18.82
CA LYS A 85 -0.72 -11.29 17.62
C LYS A 85 -1.06 -10.22 16.57
N LEU A 86 -1.72 -9.15 16.99
CA LEU A 86 -2.07 -8.03 16.11
C LEU A 86 -0.82 -7.38 15.49
N GLU A 87 0.23 -7.18 16.29
CA GLU A 87 1.49 -6.63 15.81
C GLU A 87 2.20 -7.56 14.81
N ARG A 88 2.21 -8.87 15.06
CA ARG A 88 2.75 -9.85 14.12
C ARG A 88 1.96 -9.87 12.81
N ASP A 89 0.64 -9.85 12.88
CA ASP A 89 -0.22 -9.82 11.72
C ASP A 89 0.00 -8.52 10.91
N ARG A 90 0.16 -7.38 11.60
CA ARG A 90 0.51 -6.10 10.98
C ARG A 90 1.86 -6.15 10.26
N LEU A 91 2.93 -6.61 10.93
CA LEU A 91 4.27 -6.73 10.35
C LEU A 91 4.29 -7.72 9.17
N THR A 92 3.55 -8.81 9.27
CA THR A 92 3.41 -9.76 8.17
C THR A 92 2.71 -9.12 6.99
N ARG A 93 1.63 -8.38 7.23
CA ARG A 93 0.89 -7.64 6.20
C ARG A 93 1.78 -6.58 5.54
N GLU A 94 2.53 -5.78 6.31
CA GLU A 94 3.47 -4.78 5.77
C GLU A 94 4.58 -5.42 4.90
N ARG A 95 5.07 -6.61 5.27
CA ARG A 95 6.03 -7.36 4.45
C ARG A 95 5.42 -7.85 3.14
N PHE A 96 4.20 -8.39 3.19
CA PHE A 96 3.48 -8.80 1.97
C PHE A 96 3.16 -7.62 1.06
N GLN A 97 2.80 -6.47 1.61
CA GLN A 97 2.53 -5.25 0.82
C GLN A 97 3.77 -4.75 0.07
N ARG A 98 4.98 -5.04 0.53
CA ARG A 98 6.22 -4.71 -0.21
C ARG A 98 6.52 -5.67 -1.36
N LEU A 99 5.90 -6.84 -1.40
CA LEU A 99 6.06 -7.84 -2.46
C LEU A 99 4.97 -7.76 -3.52
N LEU A 100 3.90 -7.02 -3.24
CA LEU A 100 2.77 -6.79 -4.15
C LEU A 100 2.57 -5.28 -4.31
N SER A 101 2.01 -4.86 -5.45
CA SER A 101 1.56 -3.46 -5.55
C SER A 101 0.50 -3.20 -4.48
N PRO A 102 0.41 -1.96 -3.94
CA PRO A 102 -0.54 -1.61 -2.87
C PRO A 102 -1.98 -2.03 -3.20
N ASP A 103 -2.43 -1.73 -4.41
CA ASP A 103 -3.80 -2.04 -4.87
C ASP A 103 -4.06 -3.54 -4.91
N LEU A 104 -3.09 -4.32 -5.40
CA LEU A 104 -3.19 -5.78 -5.45
C LEU A 104 -3.25 -6.37 -4.04
N ALA A 105 -2.43 -5.86 -3.12
CA ALA A 105 -2.43 -6.29 -1.72
C ALA A 105 -3.78 -5.98 -1.04
N GLU A 106 -4.37 -4.83 -1.29
CA GLU A 106 -5.67 -4.44 -0.74
C GLU A 106 -6.81 -5.30 -1.28
N MET A 107 -6.83 -5.55 -2.60
CA MET A 107 -7.85 -6.39 -3.23
C MET A 107 -7.80 -7.85 -2.75
N VAL A 108 -6.60 -8.39 -2.49
CA VAL A 108 -6.42 -9.74 -1.93
C VAL A 108 -6.92 -9.77 -0.48
N VAL A 109 -6.54 -8.79 0.33
CA VAL A 109 -6.93 -8.73 1.75
C VAL A 109 -8.43 -8.48 1.94
N SER A 110 -9.03 -7.64 1.08
CA SER A 110 -10.49 -7.38 1.11
C SER A 110 -11.32 -8.53 0.52
N GLY A 111 -10.68 -9.57 -0.06
CA GLY A 111 -11.35 -10.69 -0.71
C GLY A 111 -12.00 -10.36 -2.05
N GLN A 112 -11.76 -9.18 -2.59
CA GLN A 112 -12.23 -8.75 -3.92
C GLN A 112 -11.52 -9.50 -5.03
N LEU A 113 -10.27 -9.90 -4.81
CA LEU A 113 -9.49 -10.71 -5.75
C LEU A 113 -9.16 -12.07 -5.13
N ARG A 114 -9.74 -13.11 -5.68
CA ARG A 114 -9.42 -14.49 -5.27
C ARG A 114 -8.09 -14.91 -5.89
N VAL A 115 -7.22 -15.50 -5.08
CA VAL A 115 -5.93 -16.03 -5.50
C VAL A 115 -6.14 -17.42 -6.12
N GLU A 116 -6.75 -17.45 -7.29
CA GLU A 116 -7.04 -18.69 -8.03
C GLU A 116 -6.48 -18.57 -9.46
N LYS A 117 -6.05 -19.70 -10.03
CA LYS A 117 -5.58 -19.70 -11.42
C LYS A 117 -6.68 -19.28 -12.36
N GLY A 118 -6.36 -18.37 -13.25
CA GLY A 118 -7.27 -17.84 -14.24
C GLY A 118 -7.03 -16.39 -14.54
N GLY A 119 -7.71 -15.85 -15.51
CA GLY A 119 -7.60 -14.46 -15.89
C GLY A 119 -8.84 -13.99 -16.62
N VAL A 120 -9.01 -12.67 -16.65
CA VAL A 120 -10.11 -12.00 -17.31
C VAL A 120 -9.56 -11.16 -18.45
N SER A 121 -10.21 -11.24 -19.62
CA SER A 121 -9.90 -10.36 -20.75
C SER A 121 -10.37 -8.94 -20.45
N ARG A 122 -9.45 -7.98 -20.62
CA ARG A 122 -9.74 -6.55 -20.42
C ARG A 122 -8.87 -5.68 -21.30
N VAL A 123 -9.27 -4.45 -21.51
CA VAL A 123 -8.42 -3.43 -22.12
C VAL A 123 -7.54 -2.83 -21.04
N ALA A 124 -6.24 -2.78 -21.30
CA ALA A 124 -5.27 -2.19 -20.38
C ALA A 124 -4.13 -1.52 -21.16
N THR A 125 -3.42 -0.63 -20.49
CA THR A 125 -2.23 0.03 -21.01
C THR A 125 -1.00 -0.55 -20.34
N VAL A 126 -0.04 -0.98 -21.12
CA VAL A 126 1.24 -1.55 -20.66
C VAL A 126 2.36 -0.60 -21.01
N MET A 127 3.22 -0.32 -20.06
CA MET A 127 4.43 0.46 -20.22
C MET A 127 5.64 -0.38 -19.83
N PHE A 128 6.68 -0.32 -20.65
CA PHE A 128 8.01 -0.79 -20.32
C PHE A 128 8.96 0.39 -20.24
N VAL A 129 9.83 0.38 -19.25
CA VAL A 129 10.89 1.37 -19.04
C VAL A 129 12.20 0.63 -18.87
N ASP A 130 13.23 0.98 -19.66
CA ASP A 130 14.48 0.25 -19.70
C ASP A 130 15.69 1.20 -19.82
N ILE A 131 16.79 0.87 -19.13
CA ILE A 131 18.02 1.69 -19.10
C ILE A 131 18.84 1.46 -20.36
N ARG A 132 19.12 2.51 -21.08
CA ARG A 132 19.93 2.43 -22.30
C ARG A 132 21.41 2.24 -21.99
N GLY A 133 21.98 1.17 -22.57
CA GLY A 133 23.39 0.82 -22.38
C GLY A 133 23.71 0.14 -21.05
N PHE A 134 22.72 -0.37 -20.33
CA PHE A 134 22.88 -1.02 -19.04
C PHE A 134 23.86 -2.20 -19.10
N THR A 135 23.76 -3.09 -20.07
CA THR A 135 24.65 -4.25 -20.20
C THR A 135 26.13 -3.83 -20.21
N SER A 136 26.49 -2.84 -21.04
CA SER A 136 27.87 -2.37 -21.11
C SER A 136 28.31 -1.61 -19.86
N MET A 137 27.38 -0.99 -19.13
CA MET A 137 27.64 -0.31 -17.88
C MET A 137 27.87 -1.33 -16.75
N SER A 138 27.00 -2.34 -16.65
CA SER A 138 27.07 -3.36 -15.60
C SER A 138 28.31 -4.24 -15.69
N GLU A 139 28.83 -4.48 -16.91
CA GLU A 139 30.08 -5.20 -17.11
C GLU A 139 31.33 -4.46 -16.57
N ARG A 140 31.24 -3.14 -16.42
CA ARG A 140 32.38 -2.26 -16.01
C ARG A 140 32.23 -1.72 -14.58
N THR A 141 31.13 -1.98 -13.94
CA THR A 141 30.77 -1.44 -12.61
C THR A 141 30.71 -2.58 -11.59
N PRO A 142 31.23 -2.42 -10.38
CA PRO A 142 31.08 -3.40 -9.31
C PRO A 142 29.60 -3.77 -9.08
N PRO A 143 29.29 -5.06 -8.83
CA PRO A 143 27.90 -5.51 -8.66
C PRO A 143 27.09 -4.75 -7.59
N ASP A 144 27.75 -4.41 -6.48
CA ASP A 144 27.11 -3.68 -5.38
C ASP A 144 26.72 -2.25 -5.79
N GLU A 145 27.56 -1.58 -6.59
CA GLU A 145 27.26 -0.24 -7.11
C GLU A 145 26.13 -0.30 -8.15
N VAL A 146 26.12 -1.36 -8.99
CA VAL A 146 25.00 -1.60 -9.93
C VAL A 146 23.70 -1.81 -9.18
N LEU A 147 23.71 -2.63 -8.13
CA LEU A 147 22.53 -2.88 -7.31
C LEU A 147 22.03 -1.60 -6.61
N GLN A 148 22.94 -0.82 -6.04
CA GLN A 148 22.59 0.45 -5.42
C GLN A 148 21.96 1.40 -6.44
N MET A 149 22.57 1.56 -7.60
CA MET A 149 22.06 2.41 -8.67
C MET A 149 20.67 1.96 -9.17
N LEU A 150 20.46 0.65 -9.34
CA LEU A 150 19.16 0.10 -9.72
C LEU A 150 18.10 0.39 -8.67
N ASN A 151 18.40 0.23 -7.38
CA ASN A 151 17.46 0.52 -6.31
C ASN A 151 17.09 2.01 -6.29
N GLU A 152 18.06 2.92 -6.42
CA GLU A 152 17.81 4.36 -6.50
C GLU A 152 16.93 4.73 -7.72
N TYR A 153 17.20 4.11 -8.86
CA TYR A 153 16.41 4.29 -10.09
C TYR A 153 14.99 3.74 -9.95
N PHE A 154 14.84 2.53 -9.43
CA PHE A 154 13.53 1.91 -9.22
C PHE A 154 12.67 2.69 -8.23
N GLU A 155 13.26 3.23 -7.16
CA GLU A 155 12.54 4.06 -6.20
C GLU A 155 11.89 5.27 -6.89
N ILE A 156 12.62 5.92 -7.81
CA ILE A 156 12.10 7.06 -8.57
C ILE A 156 10.95 6.65 -9.49
N VAL A 157 11.15 5.57 -10.26
CA VAL A 157 10.14 5.11 -11.24
C VAL A 157 8.88 4.65 -10.53
N VAL A 158 9.01 3.84 -9.48
CA VAL A 158 7.87 3.30 -8.71
C VAL A 158 7.09 4.41 -8.03
N ALA A 159 7.76 5.40 -7.43
CA ALA A 159 7.09 6.54 -6.82
C ALA A 159 6.24 7.34 -7.82
N VAL A 160 6.73 7.53 -9.04
CA VAL A 160 5.95 8.17 -10.11
C VAL A 160 4.81 7.28 -10.56
N VAL A 161 5.05 6.00 -10.81
CA VAL A 161 4.02 5.04 -11.23
C VAL A 161 2.83 5.04 -10.26
N PHE A 162 3.09 4.97 -8.95
CA PHE A 162 2.02 4.99 -7.93
C PHE A 162 1.30 6.34 -7.86
N ARG A 163 1.99 7.46 -8.09
CA ARG A 163 1.36 8.79 -8.18
C ARG A 163 0.31 8.87 -9.29
N TYR A 164 0.53 8.14 -10.39
CA TYR A 164 -0.39 8.06 -11.52
C TYR A 164 -1.26 6.78 -11.50
N GLU A 165 -1.37 6.13 -10.34
CA GLU A 165 -2.22 4.95 -10.10
C GLU A 165 -1.92 3.77 -11.04
N GLY A 166 -0.63 3.58 -11.37
CA GLY A 166 -0.13 2.43 -12.12
C GLY A 166 0.26 1.28 -11.20
N THR A 167 0.13 0.07 -11.69
CA THR A 167 0.54 -1.17 -11.01
C THR A 167 1.87 -1.64 -11.56
N VAL A 168 2.89 -1.77 -10.72
CA VAL A 168 4.15 -2.42 -11.11
C VAL A 168 3.91 -3.92 -11.17
N ASP A 169 4.09 -4.51 -12.35
CA ASP A 169 3.94 -5.94 -12.56
C ASP A 169 5.20 -6.72 -12.13
N LYS A 170 6.34 -6.34 -12.69
CA LYS A 170 7.64 -6.97 -12.38
C LYS A 170 8.83 -6.12 -12.79
N PHE A 171 9.96 -6.46 -12.17
CA PHE A 171 11.29 -5.99 -12.57
C PHE A 171 11.99 -7.12 -13.35
N MET A 172 12.65 -6.78 -14.46
CA MET A 172 13.36 -7.72 -15.32
C MET A 172 14.76 -7.18 -15.62
N GLY A 173 15.70 -7.42 -14.68
CA GLY A 173 17.00 -6.77 -14.73
C GLY A 173 16.86 -5.27 -14.47
N ASP A 174 17.16 -4.44 -15.45
CA ASP A 174 16.99 -2.98 -15.42
C ASP A 174 15.66 -2.50 -16.03
N GLU A 175 14.89 -3.41 -16.61
CA GLU A 175 13.58 -3.11 -17.19
C GLU A 175 12.47 -3.23 -16.16
N ILE A 176 11.51 -2.31 -16.21
CA ILE A 176 10.29 -2.33 -15.37
C ILE A 176 9.08 -2.47 -16.29
N MET A 177 8.20 -3.39 -15.95
CA MET A 177 6.87 -3.51 -16.55
C MET A 177 5.80 -2.92 -15.65
N VAL A 178 4.99 -2.04 -16.20
CA VAL A 178 3.92 -1.32 -15.49
C VAL A 178 2.62 -1.46 -16.27
N ILE A 179 1.50 -1.48 -15.53
CA ILE A 179 0.16 -1.69 -16.10
C ILE A 179 -0.80 -0.64 -15.53
N TRP A 180 -1.68 -0.11 -16.38
CA TRP A 180 -2.89 0.65 -16.04
C TRP A 180 -4.10 -0.09 -16.60
N GLY A 181 -5.21 -0.13 -15.86
CA GLY A 181 -6.41 -0.86 -16.24
C GLY A 181 -6.49 -2.29 -15.70
N ALA A 182 -5.48 -2.72 -14.91
CA ALA A 182 -5.47 -4.00 -14.21
C ALA A 182 -4.57 -3.92 -12.97
N PRO A 183 -4.99 -4.40 -11.79
CA PRO A 183 -6.31 -5.01 -11.51
C PRO A 183 -7.47 -4.00 -11.47
N ILE A 184 -7.19 -2.71 -11.24
CA ILE A 184 -8.16 -1.62 -11.21
C ILE A 184 -8.11 -0.86 -12.54
N ALA A 185 -9.28 -0.51 -13.08
CA ALA A 185 -9.38 0.28 -14.30
C ALA A 185 -9.95 1.67 -14.00
N HIS A 186 -9.37 2.68 -14.65
CA HIS A 186 -9.83 4.06 -14.64
C HIS A 186 -10.21 4.46 -16.08
N GLY A 187 -11.01 5.50 -16.23
CA GLY A 187 -11.47 5.94 -17.56
C GLY A 187 -10.38 6.54 -18.43
N ASP A 188 -9.25 6.96 -17.85
CA ASP A 188 -8.15 7.69 -18.47
C ASP A 188 -6.79 6.96 -18.37
N ASP A 189 -6.81 5.63 -18.20
CA ASP A 189 -5.61 4.80 -18.04
C ASP A 189 -4.50 5.07 -19.08
N PRO A 190 -4.78 5.20 -20.39
CA PRO A 190 -3.76 5.52 -21.38
C PRO A 190 -3.10 6.89 -21.15
N ALA A 191 -3.89 7.91 -20.79
CA ALA A 191 -3.37 9.25 -20.52
C ALA A 191 -2.53 9.28 -19.25
N ARG A 192 -2.94 8.56 -18.20
CA ARG A 192 -2.14 8.38 -16.97
C ARG A 192 -0.80 7.73 -17.25
N ALA A 193 -0.75 6.70 -18.09
CA ALA A 193 0.49 6.04 -18.48
C ALA A 193 1.45 7.00 -19.19
N VAL A 194 0.94 7.83 -20.11
CA VAL A 194 1.77 8.81 -20.83
C VAL A 194 2.25 9.94 -19.90
N ARG A 195 1.38 10.45 -19.00
CA ARG A 195 1.78 11.43 -17.98
C ARG A 195 2.85 10.87 -17.04
N ALA A 196 2.69 9.62 -16.62
CA ALA A 196 3.69 8.93 -15.82
C ALA A 196 5.03 8.84 -16.54
N ALA A 197 5.05 8.49 -17.83
CA ALA A 197 6.27 8.41 -18.64
C ALA A 197 7.00 9.76 -18.73
N LEU A 198 6.28 10.85 -18.97
CA LEU A 198 6.85 12.22 -18.98
C LEU A 198 7.40 12.60 -17.58
N ALA A 199 6.66 12.28 -16.53
CA ALA A 199 7.08 12.56 -15.17
C ALA A 199 8.31 11.74 -14.76
N ILE A 200 8.41 10.46 -15.17
CA ILE A 200 9.60 9.62 -14.94
C ILE A 200 10.83 10.28 -15.57
N GLN A 201 10.74 10.74 -16.82
CA GLN A 201 11.85 11.44 -17.47
C GLN A 201 12.27 12.70 -16.71
N ALA A 202 11.30 13.52 -16.29
CA ALA A 202 11.58 14.76 -15.56
C ALA A 202 12.25 14.48 -14.18
N GLU A 203 11.79 13.46 -13.44
CA GLU A 203 12.42 13.09 -12.17
C GLU A 203 13.82 12.49 -12.39
N LEU A 204 14.00 11.68 -13.42
CA LEU A 204 15.29 11.11 -13.78
C LEU A 204 16.31 12.19 -14.19
N GLU A 205 15.89 13.27 -14.85
CA GLU A 205 16.76 14.41 -15.14
C GLU A 205 17.26 15.09 -13.87
N LYS A 206 16.39 15.24 -12.85
CA LYS A 206 16.79 15.78 -11.54
C LYS A 206 17.79 14.85 -10.86
N PHE A 207 17.52 13.56 -10.89
CA PHE A 207 18.43 12.53 -10.34
C PHE A 207 19.79 12.55 -11.04
N ASN A 208 19.81 12.65 -12.36
CA ASN A 208 21.04 12.71 -13.15
C ASN A 208 21.88 13.96 -12.85
N ARG A 209 21.27 15.10 -12.54
CA ARG A 209 22.03 16.29 -12.09
C ARG A 209 22.80 16.01 -10.80
N ASN A 210 22.18 15.33 -9.84
CA ASN A 210 22.86 14.94 -8.59
C ASN A 210 24.00 13.93 -8.85
N ARG A 211 23.75 12.92 -9.72
CA ARG A 211 24.78 11.95 -10.11
C ARG A 211 25.98 12.61 -10.78
N GLN A 212 25.75 13.58 -11.64
CA GLN A 212 26.84 14.33 -12.31
C GLN A 212 27.64 15.17 -11.31
N ALA A 213 27.01 15.76 -10.29
CA ALA A 213 27.71 16.44 -9.20
C ALA A 213 28.64 15.49 -8.42
N ASP A 214 28.25 14.22 -8.32
CA ASP A 214 29.03 13.14 -7.69
C ASP A 214 30.02 12.45 -8.67
N ASN A 215 30.22 12.99 -9.88
CA ASN A 215 31.01 12.39 -10.96
C ASN A 215 30.56 10.98 -11.37
N LYS A 216 29.28 10.65 -11.18
CA LYS A 216 28.69 9.39 -11.64
C LYS A 216 28.05 9.54 -13.02
N PRO A 217 28.04 8.50 -13.87
CA PRO A 217 27.43 8.56 -15.19
C PRO A 217 25.91 8.77 -15.10
N ALA A 218 25.36 9.57 -16.02
CA ALA A 218 23.92 9.79 -16.14
C ALA A 218 23.22 8.53 -16.64
N ILE A 219 22.07 8.23 -16.08
CA ILE A 219 21.17 7.15 -16.52
C ILE A 219 20.24 7.68 -17.61
N LYS A 220 20.14 6.98 -18.71
CA LYS A 220 19.22 7.30 -19.80
C LYS A 220 18.27 6.14 -20.01
N ILE A 221 16.99 6.42 -20.18
CA ILE A 221 15.94 5.42 -20.36
C ILE A 221 15.26 5.55 -21.72
N GLY A 222 14.70 4.44 -22.19
CA GLY A 222 13.72 4.41 -23.26
C GLY A 222 12.40 3.86 -22.71
N ILE A 223 11.28 4.38 -23.20
CA ILE A 223 9.94 4.01 -22.72
C ILE A 223 9.08 3.58 -23.92
N GLY A 224 8.39 2.45 -23.77
CA GLY A 224 7.42 1.95 -24.75
C GLY A 224 6.05 1.73 -24.12
N ILE A 225 4.99 2.27 -24.74
CA ILE A 225 3.61 2.20 -24.23
C ILE A 225 2.69 1.63 -25.31
N ASN A 226 1.85 0.67 -24.93
CA ASN A 226 0.82 0.15 -25.80
C ASN A 226 -0.48 -0.12 -25.03
N THR A 227 -1.61 0.26 -25.62
CA THR A 227 -2.94 0.02 -25.11
C THR A 227 -3.64 -1.02 -25.97
N GLY A 228 -4.32 -1.98 -25.34
CA GLY A 228 -5.08 -2.98 -26.05
C GLY A 228 -5.63 -4.08 -25.16
N THR A 229 -6.29 -5.05 -25.78
CA THR A 229 -6.86 -6.21 -25.07
C THR A 229 -5.74 -7.17 -24.64
N LEU A 230 -5.83 -7.62 -23.39
CA LEU A 230 -4.95 -8.59 -22.77
C LEU A 230 -5.72 -9.44 -21.74
N VAL A 231 -5.12 -10.50 -21.25
CA VAL A 231 -5.65 -11.30 -20.15
C VAL A 231 -4.88 -10.95 -18.89
N ALA A 232 -5.59 -10.49 -17.85
CA ALA A 232 -5.03 -10.18 -16.55
C ALA A 232 -5.52 -11.20 -15.51
N GLY A 233 -4.60 -11.75 -14.70
CA GLY A 233 -4.97 -12.73 -13.69
C GLY A 233 -3.79 -13.46 -13.07
N TYR A 234 -4.08 -14.48 -12.26
CA TYR A 234 -3.05 -15.29 -11.62
C TYR A 234 -2.51 -16.38 -12.54
N ILE A 235 -1.23 -16.28 -12.81
CA ILE A 235 -0.48 -17.15 -13.73
C ILE A 235 0.57 -17.91 -12.92
N GLY A 236 0.68 -19.22 -13.18
CA GLY A 236 1.71 -20.06 -12.55
C GLY A 236 1.26 -21.48 -12.23
N SER A 237 1.97 -22.10 -11.31
CA SER A 237 1.72 -23.47 -10.86
C SER A 237 0.82 -23.47 -9.62
N SER A 238 0.50 -24.67 -9.08
CA SER A 238 -0.17 -24.80 -7.80
C SER A 238 0.69 -24.39 -6.59
N GLN A 239 2.02 -24.32 -6.78
CA GLN A 239 2.99 -23.97 -5.74
C GLN A 239 3.43 -22.50 -5.79
N THR A 240 3.38 -21.87 -6.98
CA THR A 240 3.82 -20.49 -7.17
C THR A 240 2.97 -19.84 -8.23
N MET A 241 2.32 -18.75 -7.87
CA MET A 241 1.51 -17.92 -8.75
C MET A 241 1.88 -16.46 -8.58
N SER A 242 1.83 -15.71 -9.69
CA SER A 242 1.91 -14.25 -9.67
C SER A 242 0.73 -13.66 -10.43
N TYR A 243 0.22 -12.53 -9.97
CA TYR A 243 -0.71 -11.74 -10.76
C TYR A 243 0.09 -11.06 -11.86
N SER A 244 -0.34 -11.21 -13.12
CA SER A 244 0.31 -10.60 -14.26
C SER A 244 -0.62 -10.54 -15.45
N VAL A 245 -0.14 -9.99 -16.56
CA VAL A 245 -0.89 -9.86 -17.81
C VAL A 245 -0.20 -10.59 -18.96
N ILE A 246 -1.02 -11.16 -19.85
CA ILE A 246 -0.53 -11.85 -21.05
C ILE A 246 -1.32 -11.36 -22.26
N GLY A 247 -0.62 -11.20 -23.37
CA GLY A 247 -1.23 -10.87 -24.65
C GLY A 247 -0.25 -10.20 -25.63
N ASP A 248 -0.67 -10.06 -26.88
CA ASP A 248 0.10 -9.33 -27.90
C ASP A 248 0.31 -7.86 -27.51
N THR A 249 -0.60 -7.30 -26.74
CA THR A 249 -0.52 -5.95 -26.16
C THR A 249 0.76 -5.76 -25.34
N VAL A 250 1.13 -6.75 -24.53
CA VAL A 250 2.36 -6.73 -23.72
C VAL A 250 3.60 -6.78 -24.61
N ASN A 251 3.61 -7.72 -25.54
CA ASN A 251 4.74 -7.88 -26.47
C ASN A 251 4.96 -6.62 -27.33
N THR A 252 3.88 -5.96 -27.72
CA THR A 252 3.96 -4.72 -28.49
C THR A 252 4.60 -3.60 -27.69
N ALA A 253 4.21 -3.39 -26.42
CA ALA A 253 4.81 -2.38 -25.53
C ALA A 253 6.31 -2.63 -25.33
N SER A 254 6.72 -3.88 -25.05
CA SER A 254 8.14 -4.25 -24.90
C SER A 254 8.95 -3.94 -26.16
N ARG A 255 8.41 -4.22 -27.35
CA ARG A 255 9.09 -3.92 -28.62
C ARG A 255 9.23 -2.43 -28.90
N LEU A 256 8.22 -1.64 -28.54
CA LEU A 256 8.30 -0.18 -28.60
C LEU A 256 9.37 0.36 -27.64
N CYS A 257 9.44 -0.20 -26.44
CA CYS A 257 10.49 0.12 -25.49
C CYS A 257 11.88 -0.21 -26.08
N ALA A 258 12.08 -1.42 -26.60
CA ALA A 258 13.35 -1.82 -27.21
C ALA A 258 13.78 -0.90 -28.38
N ALA A 259 12.83 -0.37 -29.14
CA ALA A 259 13.10 0.55 -30.26
C ALA A 259 13.35 2.00 -29.81
N ALA A 260 12.96 2.37 -28.60
CA ALA A 260 13.10 3.72 -28.07
C ALA A 260 14.57 4.10 -27.87
N LYS A 261 14.94 5.27 -28.35
CA LYS A 261 16.26 5.87 -28.08
C LYS A 261 16.33 6.39 -26.67
N ALA A 262 17.53 6.74 -26.21
CA ALA A 262 17.76 7.39 -24.94
C ALA A 262 16.93 8.69 -24.83
N GLY A 263 16.09 8.79 -23.79
CA GLY A 263 15.19 9.93 -23.56
C GLY A 263 13.94 9.91 -24.43
N GLN A 264 13.62 8.82 -25.12
CA GLN A 264 12.46 8.75 -26.00
C GLN A 264 11.31 7.95 -25.37
N ILE A 265 10.09 8.46 -25.50
CA ILE A 265 8.83 7.79 -25.17
C ILE A 265 8.15 7.44 -26.50
N ILE A 266 7.94 6.15 -26.76
CA ILE A 266 7.25 5.67 -27.94
C ILE A 266 5.92 5.04 -27.57
N ILE A 267 4.86 5.43 -28.25
CA ILE A 267 3.53 4.85 -28.09
C ILE A 267 3.04 4.22 -29.38
N SER A 268 2.18 3.21 -29.29
CA SER A 268 1.51 2.60 -30.43
C SER A 268 0.40 3.49 -31.01
N GLU A 269 -0.08 3.15 -32.22
CA GLU A 269 -1.27 3.78 -32.80
C GLU A 269 -2.51 3.61 -31.91
N ASN A 270 -2.69 2.44 -31.28
CA ASN A 270 -3.80 2.22 -30.35
C ASN A 270 -3.74 3.18 -29.15
N SER A 271 -2.57 3.35 -28.55
CA SER A 271 -2.40 4.32 -27.45
C SER A 271 -2.59 5.75 -27.94
N ARG A 272 -2.04 6.10 -29.11
CA ARG A 272 -2.23 7.41 -29.73
C ARG A 272 -3.72 7.78 -29.83
N ASN A 273 -4.54 6.90 -30.38
CA ASN A 273 -5.97 7.15 -30.56
C ASN A 273 -6.74 7.40 -29.25
N CYS A 274 -6.16 6.98 -28.10
CA CYS A 274 -6.73 7.25 -26.78
C CYS A 274 -6.28 8.58 -26.16
N VAL A 275 -5.21 9.20 -26.69
CA VAL A 275 -4.55 10.33 -26.01
C VAL A 275 -4.18 11.50 -26.94
N GLU A 276 -4.56 11.44 -28.22
CA GLU A 276 -4.14 12.43 -29.24
C GLU A 276 -4.64 13.87 -28.97
N ASP A 277 -5.71 14.01 -28.20
CA ASP A 277 -6.23 15.34 -27.81
C ASP A 277 -5.46 15.95 -26.63
N ASP A 278 -4.77 15.14 -25.83
CA ASP A 278 -4.07 15.55 -24.63
C ASP A 278 -2.57 15.78 -24.82
N PHE A 279 -1.95 15.18 -25.87
CA PHE A 279 -0.51 15.18 -26.06
C PHE A 279 -0.09 15.56 -27.47
N GLU A 280 1.02 16.28 -27.58
CA GLU A 280 1.72 16.49 -28.83
C GLU A 280 2.50 15.26 -29.21
N LEU A 281 2.11 14.63 -30.33
CA LEU A 281 2.63 13.35 -30.82
C LEU A 281 3.22 13.52 -32.22
N VAL A 282 4.38 12.92 -32.45
CA VAL A 282 5.05 12.92 -33.75
C VAL A 282 5.17 11.50 -34.25
N GLU A 283 4.67 11.21 -35.46
CA GLU A 283 4.82 9.90 -36.10
C GLU A 283 6.28 9.63 -36.41
N ILE A 284 6.74 8.43 -36.13
CA ILE A 284 8.09 7.96 -36.40
C ILE A 284 8.06 6.77 -37.37
N GLU A 285 9.23 6.36 -37.87
CA GLU A 285 9.33 5.15 -38.66
C GLU A 285 8.71 3.95 -37.94
N ALA A 286 7.90 3.19 -38.67
CA ALA A 286 7.22 2.05 -38.13
C ALA A 286 8.19 1.01 -37.57
N VAL A 287 7.95 0.55 -36.35
CA VAL A 287 8.82 -0.39 -35.64
C VAL A 287 8.65 -1.81 -36.22
N ARG A 288 9.70 -2.34 -36.84
CA ARG A 288 9.73 -3.73 -37.28
C ARG A 288 9.96 -4.65 -36.10
N ALA A 289 9.03 -5.53 -35.86
CA ALA A 289 9.08 -6.44 -34.71
C ALA A 289 9.28 -7.88 -35.18
N LYS A 290 10.30 -8.58 -34.66
CA LYS A 290 10.55 -10.00 -34.96
C LYS A 290 9.30 -10.82 -34.61
N GLY A 291 8.75 -11.55 -35.61
CA GLY A 291 7.56 -12.39 -35.45
C GLY A 291 6.21 -11.67 -35.67
N LYS A 292 6.18 -10.40 -36.11
CA LYS A 292 4.98 -9.74 -36.65
C LYS A 292 5.13 -9.55 -38.16
N PHE A 293 4.04 -9.87 -38.90
CA PHE A 293 4.00 -9.65 -40.35
C PHE A 293 3.96 -8.17 -40.71
N ASN A 294 3.23 -7.37 -39.92
CA ASN A 294 3.07 -5.93 -40.15
C ASN A 294 3.94 -5.13 -39.17
N PRO A 295 4.62 -4.09 -39.66
CA PRO A 295 5.30 -3.13 -38.80
C PRO A 295 4.30 -2.44 -37.86
N ILE A 296 4.75 -2.07 -36.64
CA ILE A 296 3.94 -1.36 -35.66
C ILE A 296 4.06 0.12 -35.97
N ARG A 297 2.95 0.79 -36.32
CA ARG A 297 2.91 2.27 -36.38
C ARG A 297 3.17 2.84 -35.00
N ALA A 298 4.06 3.79 -34.91
CA ALA A 298 4.60 4.28 -33.67
C ALA A 298 4.71 5.81 -33.67
N PHE A 299 4.55 6.40 -32.49
CA PHE A 299 4.57 7.85 -32.28
C PHE A 299 5.46 8.16 -31.09
N THR A 300 6.24 9.24 -31.21
CA THR A 300 6.99 9.80 -30.08
C THR A 300 6.13 10.83 -29.37
N VAL A 301 6.08 10.73 -28.04
CA VAL A 301 5.47 11.75 -27.17
C VAL A 301 6.45 12.88 -27.01
N VAL A 302 6.01 14.13 -27.31
CA VAL A 302 6.81 15.34 -27.17
C VAL A 302 6.51 16.01 -25.83
N ARG A 303 5.24 16.29 -25.56
CA ARG A 303 4.77 16.93 -24.32
C ARG A 303 3.27 16.80 -24.16
N GLU A 304 2.80 17.07 -22.96
CA GLU A 304 1.37 17.25 -22.69
C GLU A 304 0.92 18.62 -23.22
N LEU A 305 -0.23 18.65 -23.85
CA LEU A 305 -0.88 19.88 -24.27
C LEU A 305 -1.57 20.51 -23.04
N SER A 306 -1.46 21.83 -22.90
CA SER A 306 -2.21 22.52 -21.85
C SER A 306 -3.71 22.23 -22.02
N PRO A 307 -4.48 22.02 -20.93
CA PRO A 307 -5.92 21.82 -21.04
C PRO A 307 -6.51 22.91 -21.92
N ARG A 308 -7.19 22.52 -23.00
CA ARG A 308 -8.00 23.45 -23.78
C ARG A 308 -8.95 24.15 -22.81
N ALA A 309 -8.74 25.45 -22.57
CA ALA A 309 -9.71 26.25 -21.86
C ALA A 309 -11.07 25.97 -22.53
N ALA A 310 -12.00 25.43 -21.78
CA ALA A 310 -13.36 25.21 -22.27
C ALA A 310 -13.81 26.56 -22.83
N ILE A 311 -13.95 26.61 -24.16
CA ILE A 311 -14.51 27.79 -24.82
C ILE A 311 -15.94 27.82 -24.33
N THR A 312 -16.19 28.66 -23.33
CA THR A 312 -17.53 29.09 -22.91
C THR A 312 -18.15 29.74 -24.12
N ALA A 313 -18.87 28.95 -24.92
CA ALA A 313 -19.87 29.47 -25.86
C ALA A 313 -20.99 30.06 -25.02
N GLY A 314 -20.83 31.32 -24.68
CA GLY A 314 -21.74 32.14 -23.92
C GLY A 314 -21.61 33.58 -24.38
N GLN A 315 -21.72 33.81 -25.69
CA GLN A 315 -22.07 35.15 -26.16
C GLN A 315 -23.54 35.22 -26.32
N GLY A 316 -24.09 36.11 -25.53
CA GLY A 316 -25.48 36.42 -25.40
C GLY A 316 -26.20 36.72 -26.70
N ASP A 317 -27.46 36.37 -26.69
CA ASP A 317 -28.48 37.09 -27.44
C ASP A 317 -29.39 37.77 -26.40
N GLU A 318 -29.05 39.02 -26.07
CA GLU A 318 -30.00 39.96 -25.48
C GLU A 318 -31.06 40.26 -26.51
N ARG A 319 -32.18 39.54 -26.46
CA ARG A 319 -33.44 40.02 -27.01
C ARG A 319 -34.46 40.14 -25.91
N SER A 320 -34.60 41.36 -25.49
CA SER A 320 -35.76 41.93 -24.83
C SER A 320 -37.09 41.38 -25.33
N HIS A 321 -37.85 40.80 -24.43
CA HIS A 321 -39.32 40.78 -24.57
C HIS A 321 -40.01 41.13 -23.24
N PRO A 322 -41.04 41.95 -23.31
CA PRO A 322 -41.61 42.64 -22.16
C PRO A 322 -42.57 41.73 -21.37
N SER A 323 -42.63 42.00 -20.08
CA SER A 323 -43.66 41.54 -19.15
C SER A 323 -45.07 42.01 -19.58
N PRO A 324 -46.10 41.18 -19.42
CA PRO A 324 -47.34 41.71 -18.94
C PRO A 324 -48.03 40.88 -17.83
N PHE A 325 -48.49 41.64 -16.86
CA PHE A 325 -49.72 41.47 -16.07
C PHE A 325 -49.75 40.47 -14.90
N SER A 326 -49.77 41.07 -13.75
CA SER A 326 -50.66 40.95 -12.58
C SER A 326 -51.95 40.13 -12.74
N GLY A 327 -52.22 39.25 -11.79
CA GLY A 327 -53.51 38.59 -11.65
C GLY A 327 -53.58 37.69 -10.43
N THR A 328 -53.90 38.28 -9.28
CA THR A 328 -54.79 37.79 -8.20
C THR A 328 -54.87 36.28 -7.92
N ALA A 329 -54.58 35.93 -6.68
CA ALA A 329 -55.08 34.74 -6.00
C ALA A 329 -56.62 34.73 -5.90
N PRO A 330 -57.22 33.56 -5.69
CA PRO A 330 -57.81 33.33 -4.38
C PRO A 330 -57.68 31.90 -3.80
N ALA A 331 -57.84 31.89 -2.56
CA ALA A 331 -57.93 31.00 -1.45
C ALA A 331 -58.77 29.71 -1.59
N THR A 332 -58.33 28.73 -0.73
CA THR A 332 -59.13 27.76 0.05
C THR A 332 -59.96 26.67 -0.62
N LYS A 333 -59.67 25.41 -0.33
CA LYS A 333 -60.33 24.58 0.69
C LYS A 333 -59.81 23.13 0.71
N SER A 334 -59.56 22.72 1.95
CA SER A 334 -59.58 21.39 2.51
C SER A 334 -60.50 20.34 1.85
N ILE A 335 -59.99 19.13 1.67
CA ILE A 335 -60.46 17.92 2.37
C ILE A 335 -59.27 16.98 2.49
#